data_616c0a50a5e37892d643b791e2c1c80a
#
_entry.id   616c0a50a5e37892d643b791e2c1c80a
#
_cell.length_a   1.000
_cell.length_b   1.000
_cell.length_c   1.000
_cell.angle_alpha   90.00
_cell.angle_beta   90.00
_cell.angle_gamma   90.00
#
_symmetry.space_group_name_H-M   'P 1'
#
loop_
_entity.id
_entity.type
_entity.pdbx_description
1 polymer ?
#
loop_
_entity_poly.entity_id
_entity_poly.type
_entity_poly.pdbx_seq_one_letter_code
_entity_poly.pdbx_strand_id
1 'polypeptide(L)'
;MPGSTTIGAMLDAARERIDRLEPSEALAAQQGGALLIDTRAGETRAGLGVIPGAVHVPLSVLFWRLDPTSEWHDPRLSDRDRQVILFCSHGFSSSLAAATLRDLGFARAADIAGGFEAWAVAGLPVEPAPPSGSTTPTEAAGPDR
;
A
#
# COMPACT_ATOMS: atom_id res chain seq x y z
N MET A 1 27.86 -14.32 2.29
CA MET A 1 27.82 -15.16 1.09
C MET A 1 28.05 -14.32 -0.14
N PRO A 2 28.98 -14.71 -1.03
CA PRO A 2 29.15 -13.95 -2.26
C PRO A 2 27.85 -13.91 -3.07
N GLY A 3 27.52 -12.75 -3.64
CA GLY A 3 26.32 -12.57 -4.43
C GLY A 3 25.06 -12.31 -3.63
N SER A 4 25.10 -12.38 -2.30
CA SER A 4 23.93 -12.07 -1.46
C SER A 4 23.92 -10.59 -1.10
N THR A 5 22.72 -10.12 -0.73
CA THR A 5 22.51 -8.77 -0.21
C THR A 5 21.84 -8.86 1.16
N THR A 6 21.52 -7.72 1.74
CA THR A 6 20.79 -7.64 3.01
C THR A 6 19.45 -6.98 2.79
N ILE A 7 18.49 -7.24 3.70
CA ILE A 7 17.19 -6.57 3.62
C ILE A 7 17.36 -5.06 3.76
N GLY A 8 18.29 -4.59 4.58
CA GLY A 8 18.57 -3.15 4.69
C GLY A 8 19.04 -2.54 3.39
N ALA A 9 19.94 -3.21 2.67
CA ALA A 9 20.43 -2.74 1.38
C ALA A 9 19.33 -2.76 0.32
N MET A 10 18.47 -3.79 0.31
CA MET A 10 17.34 -3.88 -0.59
C MET A 10 16.35 -2.75 -0.32
N LEU A 11 16.11 -2.46 0.96
CA LEU A 11 15.21 -1.39 1.35
C LEU A 11 15.73 -0.03 0.90
N ASP A 12 17.02 0.24 1.10
CA ASP A 12 17.65 1.49 0.66
C ASP A 12 17.52 1.65 -0.86
N ALA A 13 17.80 0.59 -1.61
CA ALA A 13 17.69 0.62 -3.07
C ALA A 13 16.26 0.84 -3.53
N ALA A 14 15.28 0.21 -2.87
CA ALA A 14 13.87 0.40 -3.18
C ALA A 14 13.45 1.86 -2.97
N ARG A 15 13.87 2.45 -1.86
CA ARG A 15 13.51 3.83 -1.51
C ARG A 15 14.11 4.87 -2.45
N GLU A 16 15.22 4.57 -3.11
CA GLU A 16 15.78 5.43 -4.14
C GLU A 16 14.93 5.46 -5.42
N ARG A 17 14.08 4.46 -5.62
CA ARG A 17 13.30 4.28 -6.84
C ARG A 17 11.85 4.74 -6.70
N ILE A 18 11.43 5.17 -5.53
CA ILE A 18 10.04 5.54 -5.25
C ILE A 18 9.99 6.93 -4.61
N ASP A 19 8.79 7.50 -4.59
CA ASP A 19 8.52 8.67 -3.76
C ASP A 19 8.10 8.18 -2.38
N ARG A 20 8.65 8.79 -1.34
CA ARG A 20 8.21 8.56 0.03
C ARG A 20 7.51 9.81 0.53
N LEU A 21 6.26 9.66 0.91
CA LEU A 21 5.44 10.79 1.34
C LEU A 21 5.32 10.81 2.86
N GLU A 22 5.41 12.02 3.42
CA GLU A 22 4.98 12.19 4.81
C GLU A 22 3.48 11.98 4.91
N PRO A 23 2.94 11.60 6.08
CA PRO A 23 1.50 11.35 6.22
C PRO A 23 0.61 12.50 5.70
N SER A 24 0.96 13.75 6.00
CA SER A 24 0.18 14.90 5.54
C SER A 24 0.21 15.06 4.02
N GLU A 25 1.33 14.75 3.40
CA GLU A 25 1.44 14.76 1.93
C GLU A 25 0.59 13.65 1.30
N ALA A 26 0.57 12.48 1.93
CA ALA A 26 -0.25 11.36 1.46
C ALA A 26 -1.74 11.70 1.56
N LEU A 27 -2.17 12.34 2.65
CA LEU A 27 -3.55 12.79 2.79
C LEU A 27 -3.92 13.79 1.69
N ALA A 28 -3.06 14.77 1.44
CA ALA A 28 -3.31 15.75 0.38
C ALA A 28 -3.40 15.09 -1.00
N ALA A 29 -2.51 14.13 -1.27
CA ALA A 29 -2.54 13.38 -2.52
C ALA A 29 -3.83 12.56 -2.66
N GLN A 30 -4.29 11.92 -1.58
CA GLN A 30 -5.55 11.19 -1.57
C GLN A 30 -6.72 12.11 -1.91
N GLN A 31 -6.75 13.29 -1.33
CA GLN A 31 -7.79 14.28 -1.60
C GLN A 31 -7.76 14.75 -3.06
N GLY A 32 -6.60 14.70 -3.69
CA GLY A 32 -6.42 15.02 -5.10
C GLY A 32 -6.64 13.86 -6.05
N GLY A 33 -7.04 12.69 -5.55
CA GLY A 33 -7.38 11.53 -6.39
C GLY A 33 -6.40 10.37 -6.36
N ALA A 34 -5.32 10.44 -5.59
CA ALA A 34 -4.40 9.31 -5.45
C ALA A 34 -5.09 8.14 -4.74
N LEU A 35 -4.66 6.94 -5.07
CA LEU A 35 -5.17 5.72 -4.46
C LEU A 35 -4.29 5.32 -3.28
N LEU A 36 -4.85 5.32 -2.06
CA LEU A 36 -4.17 4.78 -0.90
C LEU A 36 -4.51 3.30 -0.76
N ILE A 37 -3.49 2.47 -0.62
CA ILE A 37 -3.65 1.03 -0.46
C ILE A 37 -3.01 0.58 0.85
N ASP A 38 -3.85 -0.05 1.69
CA ASP A 38 -3.46 -0.65 2.95
C ASP A 38 -3.05 -2.10 2.70
N THR A 39 -1.77 -2.41 2.92
CA THR A 39 -1.24 -3.76 2.68
C THR A 39 -1.18 -4.61 3.95
N ARG A 40 -1.63 -4.09 5.10
CA ARG A 40 -1.57 -4.80 6.38
C ARG A 40 -2.48 -6.01 6.42
N ALA A 41 -2.18 -6.92 7.34
CA ALA A 41 -3.07 -8.05 7.63
C ALA A 41 -4.39 -7.58 8.24
N GLY A 42 -5.45 -8.35 8.01
CA GLY A 42 -6.78 -8.01 8.55
C GLY A 42 -6.81 -7.88 10.06
N GLU A 43 -6.06 -8.73 10.77
CA GLU A 43 -5.99 -8.67 12.23
C GLU A 43 -5.38 -7.37 12.74
N THR A 44 -4.34 -6.87 12.08
CA THR A 44 -3.71 -5.60 12.41
C THR A 44 -4.69 -4.44 12.20
N ARG A 45 -5.41 -4.47 11.08
CA ARG A 45 -6.44 -3.46 10.78
C ARG A 45 -7.55 -3.48 11.84
N ALA A 46 -8.01 -4.67 12.20
CA ALA A 46 -9.08 -4.81 13.19
C ALA A 46 -8.68 -4.23 14.54
N GLY A 47 -7.41 -4.40 14.94
CA GLY A 47 -6.91 -3.92 16.22
C GLY A 47 -6.56 -2.43 16.26
N LEU A 48 -6.08 -1.87 15.16
CA LEU A 48 -5.53 -0.52 15.13
C LEU A 48 -6.37 0.50 14.36
N GLY A 49 -7.34 0.04 13.59
CA GLY A 49 -8.16 0.92 12.76
C GLY A 49 -7.62 1.05 11.33
N VAL A 50 -8.30 1.86 10.55
CA VAL A 50 -8.03 2.04 9.12
C VAL A 50 -8.05 3.52 8.75
N ILE A 51 -7.42 3.84 7.62
CA ILE A 51 -7.47 5.19 7.04
C ILE A 51 -8.74 5.29 6.18
N PRO A 52 -9.59 6.30 6.41
CA PRO A 52 -10.80 6.48 5.60
C PRO A 52 -10.46 6.57 4.12
N GLY A 53 -11.19 5.84 3.29
CA GLY A 53 -11.02 5.85 1.84
C GLY A 53 -9.88 5.00 1.31
N ALA A 54 -9.02 4.46 2.16
CA ALA A 54 -7.97 3.54 1.72
C ALA A 54 -8.57 2.19 1.33
N VAL A 55 -8.03 1.58 0.28
CA VAL A 55 -8.44 0.26 -0.19
C VAL A 55 -7.55 -0.79 0.47
N HIS A 56 -8.15 -1.84 1.00
CA HIS A 56 -7.39 -2.95 1.59
C HIS A 56 -7.01 -3.96 0.52
N VAL A 57 -5.72 -4.10 0.26
CA VAL A 57 -5.19 -5.16 -0.61
C VAL A 57 -4.01 -5.79 0.14
N PRO A 58 -4.22 -6.94 0.78
CA PRO A 58 -3.14 -7.60 1.51
C PRO A 58 -1.90 -7.81 0.65
N LEU A 59 -0.73 -7.70 1.26
CA LEU A 59 0.54 -7.81 0.55
C LEU A 59 0.65 -9.11 -0.26
N SER A 60 0.10 -10.21 0.25
CA SER A 60 0.17 -11.52 -0.39
C SER A 60 -0.48 -11.56 -1.78
N VAL A 61 -1.44 -10.68 -2.05
CA VAL A 61 -2.15 -10.65 -3.34
C VAL A 61 -1.95 -9.35 -4.11
N LEU A 62 -1.23 -8.40 -3.54
CA LEU A 62 -1.14 -7.03 -4.05
C LEU A 62 -0.80 -6.96 -5.54
N PHE A 63 0.27 -7.63 -5.95
CA PHE A 63 0.77 -7.49 -7.32
C PHE A 63 -0.18 -8.12 -8.33
N TRP A 64 -0.81 -9.22 -7.97
CA TRP A 64 -1.80 -9.88 -8.83
C TRP A 64 -3.10 -9.09 -8.94
N ARG A 65 -3.43 -8.30 -7.91
CA ARG A 65 -4.62 -7.45 -7.95
C ARG A 65 -4.39 -6.16 -8.73
N LEU A 66 -3.15 -5.69 -8.81
CA LEU A 66 -2.84 -4.42 -9.46
C LEU A 66 -2.34 -4.56 -10.89
N ASP A 67 -1.58 -5.61 -11.22
CA ASP A 67 -1.04 -5.77 -12.57
C ASP A 67 -2.17 -6.03 -13.57
N PRO A 68 -2.42 -5.11 -14.52
CA PRO A 68 -3.53 -5.27 -15.45
C PRO A 68 -3.40 -6.49 -16.39
N THR A 69 -2.22 -7.11 -16.47
CA THR A 69 -2.03 -8.33 -17.24
C THR A 69 -2.38 -9.60 -16.48
N SER A 70 -2.59 -9.49 -15.17
CA SER A 70 -2.98 -10.62 -14.33
C SER A 70 -4.46 -10.95 -14.51
N GLU A 71 -4.80 -12.24 -14.58
CA GLU A 71 -6.21 -12.66 -14.64
C GLU A 71 -6.97 -12.33 -13.35
N TRP A 72 -6.23 -12.07 -12.25
CA TRP A 72 -6.80 -11.73 -10.94
C TRP A 72 -6.84 -10.22 -10.68
N HIS A 73 -6.50 -9.38 -11.67
CA HIS A 73 -6.46 -7.94 -11.44
C HIS A 73 -7.85 -7.37 -11.15
N ASP A 74 -7.86 -6.31 -10.34
CA ASP A 74 -9.05 -5.51 -10.09
C ASP A 74 -8.98 -4.26 -10.97
N PRO A 75 -9.92 -4.08 -11.92
CA PRO A 75 -9.87 -2.92 -12.83
C PRO A 75 -9.90 -1.57 -12.10
N ARG A 76 -10.45 -1.52 -10.89
CA ARG A 76 -10.47 -0.29 -10.09
C ARG A 76 -9.09 0.11 -9.59
N LEU A 77 -8.13 -0.83 -9.58
CA LEU A 77 -6.80 -0.65 -9.00
C LEU A 77 -5.68 -0.68 -10.02
N SER A 78 -5.99 -0.98 -11.28
CA SER A 78 -4.98 -1.39 -12.28
C SER A 78 -4.61 -0.27 -13.26
N ASP A 79 -4.95 0.97 -12.95
CA ASP A 79 -4.55 2.12 -13.77
C ASP A 79 -3.10 2.51 -13.46
N ARG A 80 -2.20 2.15 -14.36
CA ARG A 80 -0.76 2.43 -14.20
C ARG A 80 -0.43 3.92 -14.17
N ASP A 81 -1.31 4.78 -14.66
CA ASP A 81 -1.07 6.22 -14.70
C ASP A 81 -1.51 6.92 -13.41
N ARG A 82 -2.25 6.22 -12.57
CA ARG A 82 -2.71 6.76 -11.29
C ARG A 82 -1.60 6.75 -10.27
N GLN A 83 -1.54 7.76 -9.42
CA GLN A 83 -0.66 7.72 -8.26
C GLN A 83 -1.19 6.69 -7.25
N VAL A 84 -0.36 5.71 -6.92
CA VAL A 84 -0.67 4.68 -5.94
C VAL A 84 0.26 4.85 -4.77
N ILE A 85 -0.31 4.99 -3.58
CA ILE A 85 0.43 5.19 -2.34
C ILE A 85 0.15 4.00 -1.43
N LEU A 86 1.16 3.16 -1.22
CA LEU A 86 1.05 2.00 -0.35
C LEU A 86 1.40 2.39 1.08
N PHE A 87 0.78 1.72 2.04
CA PHE A 87 1.24 1.80 3.42
C PHE A 87 1.11 0.44 4.12
N CYS A 88 2.04 0.18 5.00
CA CYS A 88 2.02 -0.93 5.95
C CYS A 88 2.04 -0.35 7.36
N SER A 89 2.39 -1.16 8.36
CA SER A 89 2.38 -0.67 9.75
C SER A 89 3.44 0.39 10.03
N HIS A 90 4.68 0.19 9.54
CA HIS A 90 5.82 1.02 9.92
C HIS A 90 6.63 1.55 8.73
N GLY A 91 6.22 1.27 7.51
CA GLY A 91 6.88 1.82 6.32
C GLY A 91 8.08 1.02 5.82
N PHE A 92 8.18 -0.27 6.12
CA PHE A 92 9.26 -1.14 5.60
C PHE A 92 8.81 -1.92 4.37
N SER A 93 7.88 -2.84 4.53
CA SER A 93 7.43 -3.68 3.40
C SER A 93 6.77 -2.86 2.29
N SER A 94 6.14 -1.75 2.63
CA SER A 94 5.52 -0.87 1.63
C SER A 94 6.54 -0.27 0.67
N SER A 95 7.75 0.03 1.13
CA SER A 95 8.81 0.54 0.25
C SER A 95 9.22 -0.49 -0.78
N LEU A 96 9.43 -1.75 -0.36
CA LEU A 96 9.77 -2.84 -1.29
C LEU A 96 8.62 -3.08 -2.28
N ALA A 97 7.39 -3.06 -1.80
CA ALA A 97 6.22 -3.27 -2.63
C ALA A 97 6.04 -2.13 -3.66
N ALA A 98 6.24 -0.89 -3.26
CA ALA A 98 6.15 0.25 -4.18
C ALA A 98 7.20 0.17 -5.29
N ALA A 99 8.43 -0.24 -4.96
CA ALA A 99 9.47 -0.45 -5.96
C ALA A 99 9.08 -1.57 -6.95
N THR A 100 8.47 -2.64 -6.45
CA THR A 100 7.96 -3.71 -7.31
C THR A 100 6.85 -3.21 -8.23
N LEU A 101 5.96 -2.36 -7.74
CA LEU A 101 4.93 -1.74 -8.59
C LEU A 101 5.55 -0.87 -9.69
N ARG A 102 6.68 -0.19 -9.41
CA ARG A 102 7.41 0.55 -10.44
C ARG A 102 7.86 -0.39 -11.56
N ASP A 103 8.37 -1.57 -11.22
CA ASP A 103 8.75 -2.58 -12.20
C ASP A 103 7.54 -3.07 -13.01
N LEU A 104 6.36 -3.08 -12.42
CA LEU A 104 5.12 -3.46 -13.11
C LEU A 104 4.52 -2.33 -13.94
N GLY A 105 5.18 -1.17 -14.00
CA GLY A 105 4.74 -0.07 -14.84
C GLY A 105 3.99 1.05 -14.14
N PHE A 106 3.85 0.97 -12.81
CA PHE A 106 3.21 2.04 -12.03
C PHE A 106 4.24 3.14 -11.76
N ALA A 107 4.37 4.08 -12.69
CA ALA A 107 5.41 5.10 -12.65
C ALA A 107 5.27 6.08 -11.46
N ARG A 108 4.10 6.12 -10.85
CA ARG A 108 3.82 7.01 -9.71
C ARG A 108 3.58 6.26 -8.42
N ALA A 109 4.13 5.05 -8.30
CA ALA A 109 4.04 4.29 -7.06
C ALA A 109 4.89 4.93 -5.97
N ALA A 110 4.32 5.04 -4.79
CA ALA A 110 4.90 5.69 -3.61
C ALA A 110 4.51 4.92 -2.36
N ASP A 111 5.11 5.27 -1.22
CA ASP A 111 4.67 4.77 0.07
C ASP A 111 4.64 5.89 1.12
N ILE A 112 4.03 5.60 2.28
CA ILE A 112 3.97 6.54 3.40
C ILE A 112 5.16 6.26 4.32
N ALA A 113 6.01 7.26 4.51
CA ALA A 113 7.12 7.17 5.46
C ALA A 113 6.57 6.93 6.87
N GLY A 114 7.08 5.88 7.53
CA GLY A 114 6.61 5.48 8.85
C GLY A 114 5.27 4.75 8.87
N GLY A 115 4.60 4.61 7.74
CA GLY A 115 3.39 3.82 7.59
C GLY A 115 2.19 4.31 8.38
N PHE A 116 1.29 3.38 8.70
CA PHE A 116 0.09 3.68 9.47
C PHE A 116 0.40 4.31 10.84
N GLU A 117 1.46 3.84 11.50
CA GLU A 117 1.85 4.39 12.81
C GLU A 117 2.15 5.89 12.70
N ALA A 118 2.94 6.30 11.72
CA ALA A 118 3.25 7.72 11.54
C ALA A 118 2.00 8.54 11.18
N TRP A 119 1.10 7.98 10.40
CA TRP A 119 -0.19 8.61 10.09
C TRP A 119 -1.00 8.86 11.37
N ALA A 120 -1.12 7.84 12.22
CA ALA A 120 -1.88 7.95 13.47
C ALA A 120 -1.24 8.92 14.45
N VAL A 121 0.10 8.87 14.60
CA VAL A 121 0.84 9.78 15.47
C VAL A 121 0.70 11.23 15.02
N ALA A 122 0.60 11.46 13.71
CA ALA A 122 0.38 12.80 13.16
C ALA A 122 -1.05 13.33 13.42
N GLY A 123 -1.92 12.51 14.00
CA GLY A 123 -3.28 12.92 14.30
C GLY A 123 -4.21 12.96 13.10
N LEU A 124 -3.86 12.31 12.01
CA LEU A 124 -4.68 12.27 10.81
C LEU A 124 -5.85 11.29 10.96
N PRO A 125 -6.90 11.37 10.13
CA PRO A 125 -8.11 10.58 10.35
C PRO A 125 -7.88 9.07 10.37
N VAL A 126 -8.40 8.42 11.40
CA VAL A 126 -8.42 6.96 11.57
C VAL A 126 -9.82 6.58 12.02
N GLU A 127 -10.36 5.51 11.48
CA GLU A 127 -11.67 4.99 11.86
C GLU A 127 -11.59 3.51 12.17
N PRO A 128 -12.58 2.94 12.89
CA PRO A 128 -12.61 1.50 13.14
C PRO A 128 -12.66 0.72 11.84
N ALA A 129 -11.98 -0.44 11.81
CA ALA A 129 -12.03 -1.32 10.66
C ALA A 129 -13.45 -1.89 10.50
N PRO A 130 -13.88 -2.19 9.24
CA PRO A 130 -15.15 -2.86 9.01
C PRO A 130 -15.17 -4.24 9.69
N PRO A 131 -16.35 -4.76 10.07
CA PRO A 131 -16.45 -6.09 10.64
C PRO A 131 -15.82 -7.16 9.72
N SER A 132 -15.24 -8.19 10.33
CA SER A 132 -14.69 -9.33 9.61
C SER A 132 -15.78 -10.00 8.76
N GLY A 133 -15.44 -10.30 7.50
CA GLY A 133 -16.38 -10.89 6.56
C GLY A 133 -17.27 -9.89 5.84
N SER A 134 -17.17 -8.60 6.18
CA SER A 134 -17.90 -7.56 5.48
C SER A 134 -17.34 -7.38 4.05
N THR A 135 -18.25 -7.36 3.07
CA THR A 135 -17.88 -7.02 1.69
C THR A 135 -18.10 -5.53 1.50
N THR A 136 -17.00 -4.78 1.43
CA THR A 136 -17.05 -3.33 1.24
C THR A 136 -16.34 -2.96 -0.05
N PRO A 137 -16.62 -1.77 -0.61
CA PRO A 137 -15.88 -1.30 -1.78
C PRO A 137 -14.38 -1.13 -1.52
N THR A 138 -13.96 -1.08 -0.26
CA THR A 138 -12.57 -0.90 0.14
C THR A 138 -11.82 -2.20 0.32
N GLU A 139 -12.48 -3.35 0.13
CA GLU A 139 -11.85 -4.65 0.25
C GLU A 139 -11.78 -5.32 -1.11
N ALA A 140 -10.57 -5.75 -1.50
CA ALA A 140 -10.35 -6.43 -2.77
C ALA A 140 -10.32 -7.93 -2.56
N ALA A 141 -11.01 -8.68 -3.41
CA ALA A 141 -10.89 -10.12 -3.47
C ALA A 141 -9.62 -10.50 -4.26
N GLY A 142 -9.03 -11.62 -3.94
CA GLY A 142 -7.82 -12.07 -4.59
C GLY A 142 -7.71 -13.58 -4.65
N PRO A 143 -6.63 -14.12 -5.28
CA PRO A 143 -6.48 -15.55 -5.47
C PRO A 143 -6.28 -16.34 -4.17
N ASP A 144 -5.89 -15.68 -3.09
CA ASP A 144 -5.64 -16.31 -1.78
C ASP A 144 -6.86 -16.33 -0.87
N ARG A 145 -7.97 -16.03 -1.39
CA ARG A 145 -9.18 -16.03 -0.59
C ARG A 145 -9.74 -17.41 -0.34
#